data_3bbc78fd81c03ac4358bec9eca6b9ef3
#
_entry.id   3bbc78fd81c03ac4358bec9eca6b9ef3
#
_cell.length_a   1.000
_cell.length_b   1.000
_cell.length_c   1.000
_cell.angle_alpha   90.00
_cell.angle_beta   90.00
_cell.angle_gamma   90.00
#
_symmetry.space_group_name_H-M   'P 1'
#
loop_
_entity.id
_entity.type
_entity.pdbx_description
1 polymer ?
#
loop_
_entity_poly.entity_id
_entity_poly.type
_entity_poly.pdbx_seq_one_letter_code
_entity_poly.pdbx_strand_id
1 'polypeptide(L)'
;MRVSLICIGNELLLDDGVGPAVARYLLSRYRFPDNVMVIDRACMGMAIISDLREADFALVLDAVEVPGATPGEIFSFEPTDVAPTPAGMTSLHDVRFADVLGSASFLGISCTGHCFGVQVENMSPSEFVKALTPRVAAAVPLLARTAVRYLREELGIEVEDLLERGEASVVLPQVHGTPDASVMTGYLAHGLMDAGFAVSTVDGMSNEMVLVAEGDCDLACLAARDDQGKRIEIAPVAGDSGWLVRVSSEANDLDCDAFVRDVVSVCGKKR
;
A
#
# COMPACT_ATOMS: atom_id res chain seq x y z
N MET A 1 13.09 21.43 0.57
CA MET A 1 13.30 20.20 1.36
C MET A 1 13.41 19.04 0.37
N ARG A 2 14.45 18.23 0.46
CA ARG A 2 14.63 17.00 -0.32
C ARG A 2 14.17 15.82 0.52
N VAL A 3 13.36 14.92 -0.06
CA VAL A 3 12.78 13.78 0.62
C VAL A 3 13.23 12.49 -0.05
N SER A 4 13.76 11.55 0.73
CA SER A 4 13.99 10.18 0.32
C SER A 4 12.85 9.30 0.86
N LEU A 5 12.04 8.73 -0.03
CA LEU A 5 11.05 7.72 0.30
C LEU A 5 11.73 6.36 0.11
N ILE A 6 12.10 5.73 1.22
CA ILE A 6 12.96 4.55 1.26
C ILE A 6 12.09 3.32 1.54
N CYS A 7 12.00 2.43 0.56
CA CYS A 7 11.27 1.18 0.66
C CYS A 7 12.27 0.04 0.94
N ILE A 8 12.10 -0.65 2.06
CA ILE A 8 13.04 -1.64 2.57
C ILE A 8 12.40 -3.02 2.53
N GLY A 9 13.19 -4.06 2.23
CA GLY A 9 12.77 -5.45 2.31
C GLY A 9 13.38 -6.33 1.23
N ASN A 10 13.29 -7.64 1.41
CA ASN A 10 13.81 -8.64 0.50
C ASN A 10 12.69 -9.33 -0.26
N GLU A 11 12.54 -9.04 -1.54
CA GLU A 11 11.46 -9.61 -2.37
C GLU A 11 11.50 -11.14 -2.53
N LEU A 12 12.58 -11.81 -2.08
CA LEU A 12 12.70 -13.26 -2.10
C LEU A 12 12.19 -13.94 -0.82
N LEU A 13 11.85 -13.17 0.21
CA LEU A 13 11.45 -13.66 1.53
C LEU A 13 9.98 -13.35 1.84
N LEU A 14 9.10 -13.61 0.90
CA LEU A 14 7.65 -13.47 1.05
C LEU A 14 7.28 -12.05 1.52
N ASP A 15 6.70 -11.87 2.71
CA ASP A 15 6.19 -10.58 3.18
C ASP A 15 7.29 -9.55 3.49
N ASP A 16 8.54 -9.97 3.66
CA ASP A 16 9.68 -9.05 3.72
C ASP A 16 9.82 -8.24 2.41
N GLY A 17 9.23 -8.75 1.32
CA GLY A 17 9.16 -8.08 0.02
C GLY A 17 8.16 -6.92 -0.08
N VAL A 18 7.48 -6.54 1.01
CA VAL A 18 6.45 -5.47 0.96
C VAL A 18 7.01 -4.12 0.55
N GLY A 19 8.19 -3.71 1.04
CA GLY A 19 8.81 -2.45 0.66
C GLY A 19 9.08 -2.34 -0.85
N PRO A 20 9.81 -3.28 -1.48
CA PRO A 20 9.94 -3.34 -2.94
C PRO A 20 8.61 -3.35 -3.70
N ALA A 21 7.58 -4.04 -3.18
CA ALA A 21 6.26 -4.06 -3.81
C ALA A 21 5.59 -2.68 -3.77
N VAL A 22 5.68 -1.97 -2.64
CA VAL A 22 5.16 -0.61 -2.49
C VAL A 22 5.92 0.37 -3.38
N ALA A 23 7.25 0.25 -3.49
CA ALA A 23 8.04 1.09 -4.39
C ALA A 23 7.56 0.97 -5.85
N ARG A 24 7.36 -0.25 -6.33
CA ARG A 24 6.82 -0.50 -7.69
C ARG A 24 5.42 0.08 -7.86
N TYR A 25 4.54 -0.11 -6.86
CA TYR A 25 3.20 0.45 -6.89
C TYR A 25 3.23 1.98 -6.94
N LEU A 26 4.00 2.63 -6.07
CA LEU A 26 4.16 4.08 -6.03
C LEU A 26 4.62 4.64 -7.38
N LEU A 27 5.69 4.08 -7.95
CA LEU A 27 6.26 4.54 -9.22
C LEU A 27 5.35 4.27 -10.43
N SER A 28 4.48 3.26 -10.35
CA SER A 28 3.52 2.95 -11.42
C SER A 28 2.26 3.82 -11.39
N ARG A 29 1.93 4.38 -10.22
CA ARG A 29 0.71 5.14 -10.00
C ARG A 29 0.92 6.64 -9.86
N TYR A 30 2.04 7.06 -9.25
CA TYR A 30 2.27 8.46 -8.88
C TYR A 30 3.48 9.04 -9.59
N ARG A 31 3.39 10.32 -9.92
CA ARG A 31 4.52 11.12 -10.37
C ARG A 31 4.94 12.04 -9.23
N PHE A 32 6.18 11.85 -8.80
CA PHE A 32 6.80 12.63 -7.74
C PHE A 32 7.53 13.84 -8.31
N PRO A 33 7.57 14.97 -7.59
CA PRO A 33 8.40 16.11 -7.98
C PRO A 33 9.90 15.81 -7.80
N ASP A 34 10.76 16.59 -8.44
CA ASP A 34 12.21 16.37 -8.49
C ASP A 34 12.90 16.34 -7.12
N ASN A 35 12.27 16.90 -6.10
CA ASN A 35 12.79 16.90 -4.73
C ASN A 35 12.36 15.68 -3.90
N VAL A 36 11.64 14.73 -4.48
CA VAL A 36 11.27 13.45 -3.86
C VAL A 36 11.87 12.30 -4.65
N MET A 37 12.65 11.47 -4.00
CA MET A 37 13.23 10.26 -4.57
C MET A 37 12.62 9.03 -3.93
N VAL A 38 11.99 8.17 -4.74
CA VAL A 38 11.53 6.83 -4.30
C VAL A 38 12.66 5.84 -4.53
N ILE A 39 13.09 5.17 -3.47
CA ILE A 39 14.28 4.31 -3.46
C ILE A 39 13.86 2.91 -2.98
N ASP A 40 14.05 1.92 -3.83
CA ASP A 40 13.98 0.50 -3.44
C ASP A 40 15.35 0.08 -2.89
N ARG A 41 15.41 -0.23 -1.60
CA ARG A 41 16.62 -0.71 -0.91
C ARG A 41 16.40 -2.13 -0.41
N ALA A 42 16.43 -3.07 -1.32
CA ALA A 42 16.16 -4.49 -1.11
C ALA A 42 16.59 -4.98 0.29
N CYS A 43 17.87 -5.01 0.59
CA CYS A 43 18.33 -5.30 1.95
C CYS A 43 19.01 -4.05 2.48
N MET A 44 18.42 -3.50 3.52
CA MET A 44 18.98 -2.36 4.22
C MET A 44 20.41 -2.66 4.65
N GLY A 45 21.24 -1.83 4.68
CA GLY A 45 22.56 -1.89 5.23
C GLY A 45 23.07 -0.46 5.38
N MET A 46 24.32 -0.30 5.66
CA MET A 46 24.98 1.01 5.75
C MET A 46 24.88 1.83 4.44
N ALA A 47 24.44 1.21 3.33
CA ALA A 47 24.19 1.90 2.06
C ALA A 47 23.12 3.00 2.17
N ILE A 48 22.14 2.87 3.07
CA ILE A 48 21.13 3.92 3.33
C ILE A 48 21.77 5.23 3.83
N ILE A 49 22.91 5.19 4.47
CA ILE A 49 23.60 6.43 4.92
C ILE A 49 23.89 7.36 3.73
N SER A 50 24.16 6.80 2.56
CA SER A 50 24.36 7.63 1.36
C SER A 50 23.07 8.35 0.94
N ASP A 51 21.90 7.68 1.07
CA ASP A 51 20.61 8.24 0.73
C ASP A 51 20.21 9.33 1.74
N LEU A 52 20.50 9.11 3.03
CA LEU A 52 20.26 10.11 4.09
C LEU A 52 21.12 11.36 3.92
N ARG A 53 22.33 11.23 3.35
CA ARG A 53 23.21 12.38 3.08
C ARG A 53 22.61 13.32 2.03
N GLU A 54 21.87 12.78 1.09
CA GLU A 54 21.24 13.53 0.01
C GLU A 54 19.85 14.07 0.37
N ALA A 55 19.30 13.68 1.52
CA ALA A 55 17.95 14.02 1.96
C ALA A 55 17.95 14.92 3.20
N ASP A 56 16.96 15.79 3.29
CA ASP A 56 16.63 16.55 4.50
C ASP A 56 15.64 15.75 5.38
N PHE A 57 14.80 14.91 4.74
CA PHE A 57 13.82 14.04 5.39
C PHE A 57 13.79 12.66 4.74
N ALA A 58 13.67 11.60 5.54
CA ALA A 58 13.50 10.22 5.09
C ALA A 58 12.16 9.66 5.53
N LEU A 59 11.33 9.25 4.57
CA LEU A 59 10.10 8.50 4.82
C LEU A 59 10.37 7.02 4.52
N VAL A 60 10.29 6.16 5.54
CA VAL A 60 10.62 4.74 5.42
C VAL A 60 9.36 3.89 5.36
N LEU A 61 9.33 2.95 4.43
CA LEU A 61 8.28 1.96 4.27
C LEU A 61 8.88 0.56 4.39
N ASP A 62 8.41 -0.22 5.38
CA ASP A 62 9.06 -1.48 5.74
C ASP A 62 8.05 -2.54 6.25
N ALA A 63 8.50 -3.77 6.34
CA ALA A 63 7.84 -4.86 7.04
C ALA A 63 8.05 -4.73 8.56
N VAL A 64 7.02 -5.01 9.36
CA VAL A 64 7.14 -5.02 10.82
C VAL A 64 6.47 -6.22 11.45
N GLU A 65 6.99 -6.66 12.60
CA GLU A 65 6.39 -7.66 13.47
C GLU A 65 6.00 -7.02 14.79
N VAL A 66 4.69 -6.78 14.97
CA VAL A 66 4.12 -6.23 16.20
C VAL A 66 3.33 -7.34 16.90
N PRO A 67 3.67 -7.72 18.14
CA PRO A 67 2.98 -8.79 18.86
C PRO A 67 1.48 -8.52 18.98
N GLY A 68 0.66 -9.47 18.51
CA GLY A 68 -0.79 -9.41 18.60
C GLY A 68 -1.47 -8.58 17.50
N ALA A 69 -0.72 -7.97 16.59
CA ALA A 69 -1.27 -7.26 15.44
C ALA A 69 -1.73 -8.22 14.34
N THR A 70 -2.66 -7.76 13.51
CA THR A 70 -3.21 -8.51 12.38
C THR A 70 -2.38 -8.27 11.13
N PRO A 71 -1.98 -9.31 10.35
CA PRO A 71 -1.30 -9.10 9.08
C PRO A 71 -2.04 -8.12 8.17
N GLY A 72 -1.29 -7.18 7.58
CA GLY A 72 -1.81 -6.10 6.75
C GLY A 72 -2.15 -4.81 7.52
N GLU A 73 -2.13 -4.80 8.86
CA GLU A 73 -2.23 -3.55 9.63
C GLU A 73 -1.03 -2.64 9.36
N ILE A 74 -1.30 -1.33 9.25
CA ILE A 74 -0.27 -0.31 9.03
C ILE A 74 -0.02 0.46 10.31
N PHE A 75 1.25 0.54 10.69
CA PHE A 75 1.75 1.27 11.84
C PHE A 75 2.49 2.52 11.41
N SER A 76 2.31 3.59 12.18
CA SER A 76 2.99 4.87 12.02
C SER A 76 3.83 5.12 13.27
N PHE A 77 5.12 5.36 13.11
CA PHE A 77 6.02 5.52 14.25
C PHE A 77 7.25 6.38 13.89
N GLU A 78 7.80 7.01 14.91
CA GLU A 78 9.09 7.68 14.81
C GLU A 78 10.23 6.64 14.86
N PRO A 79 11.35 6.88 14.19
CA PRO A 79 12.48 5.95 14.23
C PRO A 79 12.98 5.62 15.65
N THR A 80 12.76 6.53 16.60
CA THR A 80 13.15 6.39 18.00
C THR A 80 12.18 5.58 18.85
N ASP A 81 10.96 5.31 18.35
CA ASP A 81 9.94 4.57 19.09
C ASP A 81 10.21 3.06 19.12
N VAL A 82 11.06 2.60 18.25
CA VAL A 82 11.42 1.18 18.16
C VAL A 82 12.37 0.82 19.29
N ALA A 83 11.94 -0.12 20.17
CA ALA A 83 12.74 -0.56 21.32
C ALA A 83 14.15 -1.02 20.93
N PRO A 84 15.16 -0.80 21.80
CA PRO A 84 16.51 -1.31 21.56
C PRO A 84 16.50 -2.82 21.38
N THR A 85 17.20 -3.31 20.35
CA THR A 85 17.37 -4.74 20.12
C THR A 85 18.12 -5.36 21.30
N PRO A 86 17.67 -6.52 21.82
CA PRO A 86 18.45 -7.25 22.82
C PRO A 86 19.85 -7.55 22.30
N ALA A 87 20.86 -7.37 23.14
CA ALA A 87 22.24 -7.68 22.79
C ALA A 87 22.35 -9.16 22.39
N GLY A 88 22.74 -9.41 21.14
CA GLY A 88 22.89 -10.79 20.59
C GLY A 88 22.43 -11.00 19.17
N MET A 89 21.88 -9.99 18.50
CA MET A 89 21.54 -10.09 17.09
C MET A 89 22.80 -10.03 16.22
N THR A 90 22.97 -11.03 15.37
CA THR A 90 24.21 -11.28 14.61
C THR A 90 24.03 -11.13 13.09
N SER A 91 22.90 -10.61 12.61
CA SER A 91 22.65 -10.43 11.19
C SER A 91 22.72 -8.95 10.78
N LEU A 92 23.40 -8.69 9.66
CA LEU A 92 23.44 -7.36 9.02
C LEU A 92 22.07 -6.90 8.51
N HIS A 93 21.08 -7.81 8.43
CA HIS A 93 19.71 -7.52 8.05
C HIS A 93 18.90 -6.92 9.21
N ASP A 94 19.44 -7.00 10.43
CA ASP A 94 18.80 -6.54 11.66
C ASP A 94 19.16 -5.08 12.04
N VAL A 95 19.85 -4.34 11.16
CA VAL A 95 20.18 -2.93 11.39
C VAL A 95 18.92 -2.10 11.22
N ARG A 96 18.35 -1.65 12.34
CA ARG A 96 17.14 -0.83 12.33
C ARG A 96 17.43 0.55 11.78
N PHE A 97 16.41 1.15 11.17
CA PHE A 97 16.51 2.51 10.65
C PHE A 97 16.93 3.53 11.73
N ALA A 98 16.52 3.35 12.99
CA ALA A 98 16.99 4.17 14.12
C ALA A 98 18.52 4.11 14.31
N ASP A 99 19.11 2.92 14.17
CA ASP A 99 20.56 2.75 14.30
C ASP A 99 21.31 3.36 13.11
N VAL A 100 20.69 3.32 11.92
CA VAL A 100 21.21 4.00 10.72
C VAL A 100 21.16 5.51 10.89
N LEU A 101 20.07 6.08 11.39
CA LEU A 101 19.95 7.51 11.69
C LEU A 101 20.96 7.95 12.76
N GLY A 102 21.13 7.15 13.82
CA GLY A 102 22.15 7.39 14.84
C GLY A 102 23.56 7.43 14.26
N SER A 103 23.88 6.47 13.39
CA SER A 103 25.16 6.42 12.69
C SER A 103 25.34 7.59 11.73
N ALA A 104 24.29 7.98 11.00
CA ALA A 104 24.28 9.12 10.11
C ALA A 104 24.53 10.43 10.89
N SER A 105 23.86 10.60 12.03
CA SER A 105 24.04 11.75 12.93
C SER A 105 25.49 11.85 13.44
N PHE A 106 26.09 10.71 13.83
CA PHE A 106 27.50 10.66 14.24
C PHE A 106 28.45 11.08 13.13
N LEU A 107 28.09 10.82 11.87
CA LEU A 107 28.82 11.25 10.68
C LEU A 107 28.53 12.71 10.27
N GLY A 108 27.74 13.45 11.07
CA GLY A 108 27.36 14.83 10.80
C GLY A 108 26.28 14.99 9.73
N ILE A 109 25.55 13.91 9.42
CA ILE A 109 24.40 13.94 8.51
C ILE A 109 23.16 14.32 9.33
N SER A 110 22.53 15.43 8.98
CA SER A 110 21.31 15.90 9.61
C SER A 110 20.11 15.54 8.73
N CYS A 111 19.51 14.37 8.97
CA CYS A 111 18.29 13.92 8.32
C CYS A 111 17.29 13.53 9.40
N THR A 112 16.07 14.02 9.29
CA THR A 112 14.93 13.56 10.13
C THR A 112 14.14 12.52 9.37
N GLY A 113 13.27 11.78 10.03
CA GLY A 113 12.51 10.74 9.33
C GLY A 113 11.29 10.29 10.07
N HIS A 114 10.41 9.60 9.35
CA HIS A 114 9.21 8.95 9.83
C HIS A 114 9.09 7.57 9.20
N CYS A 115 8.41 6.64 9.87
CA CYS A 115 8.30 5.26 9.41
C CYS A 115 6.83 4.83 9.31
N PHE A 116 6.50 4.13 8.24
CA PHE A 116 5.30 3.32 8.16
C PHE A 116 5.68 1.86 7.99
N GLY A 117 5.12 0.99 8.83
CA GLY A 117 5.34 -0.44 8.78
C GLY A 117 4.05 -1.20 8.50
N VAL A 118 4.15 -2.28 7.74
CA VAL A 118 3.03 -3.22 7.55
C VAL A 118 3.29 -4.46 8.39
N GLN A 119 2.32 -4.84 9.22
CA GLN A 119 2.35 -6.13 9.90
C GLN A 119 2.40 -7.27 8.91
N VAL A 120 3.40 -8.09 9.03
CA VAL A 120 3.60 -9.28 8.18
C VAL A 120 2.92 -10.51 8.75
N GLU A 121 2.67 -11.50 7.88
CA GLU A 121 2.23 -12.83 8.25
C GLU A 121 3.41 -13.79 8.32
N ASN A 122 4.35 -13.72 7.36
CA ASN A 122 5.51 -14.59 7.29
C ASN A 122 6.68 -13.95 6.54
N MET A 123 7.80 -13.71 7.22
CA MET A 123 9.07 -13.24 6.64
C MET A 123 10.14 -14.34 6.54
N SER A 124 9.83 -15.57 6.94
CA SER A 124 10.80 -16.66 6.98
C SER A 124 10.25 -17.92 6.28
N PRO A 125 9.95 -17.81 4.96
CA PRO A 125 9.47 -18.95 4.20
C PRO A 125 10.56 -20.04 4.12
N SER A 126 10.14 -21.30 3.99
CA SER A 126 11.07 -22.42 3.84
C SER A 126 11.83 -22.42 2.51
N GLU A 127 11.32 -21.71 1.53
CA GLU A 127 11.89 -21.55 0.19
C GLU A 127 11.83 -20.08 -0.22
N PHE A 128 12.61 -19.65 -1.20
CA PHE A 128 12.50 -18.31 -1.76
C PHE A 128 11.17 -18.13 -2.48
N VAL A 129 10.39 -17.16 -2.05
CA VAL A 129 9.07 -16.85 -2.59
C VAL A 129 9.00 -15.36 -2.93
N LYS A 130 9.00 -15.07 -4.23
CA LYS A 130 8.85 -13.70 -4.73
C LYS A 130 7.37 -13.33 -4.87
N ALA A 131 6.67 -13.23 -3.77
CA ALA A 131 5.26 -12.86 -3.67
C ALA A 131 4.99 -12.37 -2.24
N LEU A 132 3.79 -11.87 -1.96
CA LEU A 132 3.33 -11.51 -0.62
C LEU A 132 2.19 -12.43 -0.20
N THR A 133 1.99 -12.62 1.10
CA THR A 133 0.76 -13.24 1.59
C THR A 133 -0.45 -12.38 1.22
N PRO A 134 -1.65 -12.96 1.11
CA PRO A 134 -2.83 -12.23 0.64
C PRO A 134 -3.11 -10.93 1.40
N ARG A 135 -3.02 -10.95 2.73
CA ARG A 135 -3.31 -9.78 3.58
C ARG A 135 -2.29 -8.67 3.41
N VAL A 136 -1.03 -9.03 3.33
CA VAL A 136 0.06 -8.06 3.14
C VAL A 136 0.01 -7.49 1.72
N ALA A 137 -0.28 -8.32 0.71
CA ALA A 137 -0.50 -7.85 -0.66
C ALA A 137 -1.63 -6.81 -0.74
N ALA A 138 -2.76 -7.06 -0.07
CA ALA A 138 -3.89 -6.13 -0.01
C ALA A 138 -3.55 -4.80 0.69
N ALA A 139 -2.57 -4.79 1.59
CA ALA A 139 -2.13 -3.58 2.29
C ALA A 139 -1.24 -2.66 1.44
N VAL A 140 -0.64 -3.15 0.35
CA VAL A 140 0.29 -2.36 -0.49
C VAL A 140 -0.33 -1.06 -1.02
N PRO A 141 -1.52 -1.06 -1.63
CA PRO A 141 -2.16 0.19 -2.07
C PRO A 141 -2.45 1.16 -0.91
N LEU A 142 -2.83 0.64 0.26
CA LEU A 142 -3.10 1.46 1.45
C LEU A 142 -1.82 2.10 1.99
N LEU A 143 -0.73 1.35 2.09
CA LEU A 143 0.57 1.86 2.52
C LEU A 143 1.07 2.95 1.58
N ALA A 144 0.98 2.72 0.26
CA ALA A 144 1.36 3.71 -0.75
C ALA A 144 0.55 5.00 -0.61
N ARG A 145 -0.78 4.90 -0.44
CA ARG A 145 -1.66 6.05 -0.23
C ARG A 145 -1.33 6.78 1.07
N THR A 146 -1.04 6.04 2.14
CA THR A 146 -0.66 6.63 3.44
C THR A 146 0.64 7.44 3.31
N ALA A 147 1.63 6.91 2.60
CA ALA A 147 2.88 7.62 2.33
C ALA A 147 2.65 8.90 1.50
N VAL A 148 1.85 8.82 0.43
CA VAL A 148 1.53 9.99 -0.40
C VAL A 148 0.74 11.03 0.38
N ARG A 149 -0.22 10.62 1.21
CA ARG A 149 -0.96 11.52 2.09
C ARG A 149 -0.02 12.23 3.07
N TYR A 150 0.92 11.52 3.69
CA TYR A 150 1.92 12.12 4.57
C TYR A 150 2.78 13.17 3.85
N LEU A 151 3.23 12.87 2.63
CA LEU A 151 3.97 13.85 1.81
C LEU A 151 3.14 15.11 1.56
N ARG A 152 1.85 14.97 1.27
CA ARG A 152 0.96 16.11 0.99
C ARG A 152 0.60 16.92 2.25
N GLU A 153 0.13 16.24 3.29
CA GLU A 153 -0.46 16.87 4.48
C GLU A 153 0.60 17.35 5.47
N GLU A 154 1.65 16.54 5.72
CA GLU A 154 2.65 16.85 6.73
C GLU A 154 3.87 17.59 6.14
N LEU A 155 4.25 17.27 4.91
CA LEU A 155 5.44 17.87 4.30
C LEU A 155 5.11 18.94 3.24
N GLY A 156 3.83 19.13 2.88
CA GLY A 156 3.40 20.10 1.89
C GLY A 156 3.91 19.84 0.47
N ILE A 157 4.14 18.55 0.14
CA ILE A 157 4.68 18.15 -1.16
C ILE A 157 3.55 17.63 -2.05
N GLU A 158 3.33 18.30 -3.17
CA GLU A 158 2.35 17.86 -4.16
C GLU A 158 2.87 16.64 -4.93
N VAL A 159 2.08 15.57 -4.92
CA VAL A 159 2.32 14.33 -5.67
C VAL A 159 1.17 14.15 -6.64
N GLU A 160 1.48 13.94 -7.91
CA GLU A 160 0.48 13.78 -8.96
C GLU A 160 0.00 12.32 -9.04
N ASP A 161 -1.32 12.08 -8.98
CA ASP A 161 -1.90 10.76 -9.18
C ASP A 161 -2.18 10.54 -10.68
N LEU A 162 -1.44 9.63 -11.29
CA LEU A 162 -1.56 9.30 -12.71
C LEU A 162 -2.86 8.55 -13.04
N LEU A 163 -3.48 7.90 -12.04
CA LEU A 163 -4.76 7.22 -12.21
C LEU A 163 -5.88 8.22 -12.50
N GLU A 164 -5.88 9.38 -11.82
CA GLU A 164 -6.86 10.45 -12.07
C GLU A 164 -6.77 11.01 -13.49
N ARG A 165 -5.61 10.89 -14.11
CA ARG A 165 -5.36 11.32 -15.50
C ARG A 165 -5.60 10.23 -16.54
N GLY A 166 -5.83 8.99 -16.10
CA GLY A 166 -5.90 7.83 -16.99
C GLY A 166 -4.53 7.44 -17.59
N GLU A 167 -3.44 7.87 -16.96
CA GLU A 167 -2.06 7.62 -17.40
C GLU A 167 -1.36 6.53 -16.56
N ALA A 168 -1.97 6.06 -15.46
CA ALA A 168 -1.39 5.05 -14.60
C ALA A 168 -1.38 3.67 -15.28
N SER A 169 -0.27 2.97 -15.08
CA SER A 169 -0.16 1.53 -15.36
C SER A 169 0.19 0.84 -14.04
N VAL A 170 -0.80 0.70 -13.16
CA VAL A 170 -0.61 0.26 -11.78
C VAL A 170 -0.08 -1.17 -11.74
N VAL A 171 1.03 -1.37 -11.02
CA VAL A 171 1.66 -2.67 -10.82
C VAL A 171 1.28 -3.19 -9.44
N LEU A 172 0.38 -4.17 -9.42
CA LEU A 172 0.00 -4.87 -8.19
C LEU A 172 1.05 -5.91 -7.78
N PRO A 173 1.22 -6.18 -6.49
CA PRO A 173 2.14 -7.21 -6.02
C PRO A 173 1.67 -8.61 -6.45
N GLN A 174 2.63 -9.52 -6.63
CA GLN A 174 2.31 -10.94 -6.77
C GLN A 174 1.85 -11.49 -5.42
N VAL A 175 0.82 -12.33 -5.44
CA VAL A 175 0.25 -12.96 -4.25
C VAL A 175 0.70 -14.42 -4.18
N HIS A 176 1.13 -14.86 -2.99
CA HIS A 176 1.49 -16.25 -2.73
C HIS A 176 0.22 -17.11 -2.66
N GLY A 177 0.14 -18.08 -3.54
CA GLY A 177 -1.09 -18.87 -3.72
C GLY A 177 -2.09 -18.17 -4.66
N THR A 178 -3.34 -18.58 -4.57
CA THR A 178 -4.43 -17.96 -5.33
C THR A 178 -4.95 -16.77 -4.53
N PRO A 179 -4.99 -15.55 -5.10
CA PRO A 179 -5.66 -14.44 -4.44
C PRO A 179 -7.11 -14.82 -4.15
N ASP A 180 -7.53 -14.67 -2.91
CA ASP A 180 -8.92 -14.90 -2.55
C ASP A 180 -9.77 -13.64 -2.80
N ALA A 181 -11.07 -13.79 -2.70
CA ALA A 181 -12.01 -12.70 -2.93
C ALA A 181 -11.77 -11.51 -1.97
N SER A 182 -11.24 -11.75 -0.76
CA SER A 182 -10.98 -10.70 0.22
C SER A 182 -9.83 -9.78 -0.21
N VAL A 183 -8.79 -10.33 -0.83
CA VAL A 183 -7.67 -9.54 -1.40
C VAL A 183 -8.17 -8.66 -2.54
N MET A 184 -8.96 -9.23 -3.44
CA MET A 184 -9.54 -8.48 -4.56
C MET A 184 -10.51 -7.40 -4.08
N THR A 185 -11.30 -7.68 -3.04
CA THR A 185 -12.16 -6.68 -2.37
C THR A 185 -11.33 -5.55 -1.78
N GLY A 186 -10.21 -5.86 -1.14
CA GLY A 186 -9.27 -4.86 -0.61
C GLY A 186 -8.74 -3.95 -1.70
N TYR A 187 -8.27 -4.48 -2.82
CA TYR A 187 -7.80 -3.69 -3.96
C TYR A 187 -8.90 -2.80 -4.55
N LEU A 188 -10.10 -3.35 -4.73
CA LEU A 188 -11.25 -2.57 -5.21
C LEU A 188 -11.62 -1.45 -4.25
N ALA A 189 -11.71 -1.75 -2.95
CA ALA A 189 -12.04 -0.77 -1.92
C ALA A 189 -11.03 0.38 -1.92
N HIS A 190 -9.73 0.08 -1.96
CA HIS A 190 -8.70 1.12 -2.00
C HIS A 190 -8.75 1.93 -3.30
N GLY A 191 -8.92 1.30 -4.44
CA GLY A 191 -9.06 2.00 -5.72
C GLY A 191 -10.28 2.94 -5.75
N LEU A 192 -11.41 2.52 -5.18
CA LEU A 192 -12.62 3.34 -5.08
C LEU A 192 -12.45 4.50 -4.10
N MET A 193 -11.82 4.27 -2.93
CA MET A 193 -11.50 5.35 -1.99
C MET A 193 -10.58 6.39 -2.62
N ASP A 194 -9.59 5.95 -3.40
CA ASP A 194 -8.69 6.85 -4.11
C ASP A 194 -9.41 7.64 -5.20
N ALA A 195 -10.44 7.08 -5.81
CA ALA A 195 -11.33 7.77 -6.74
C ALA A 195 -12.33 8.71 -6.05
N GLY A 196 -12.25 8.85 -4.72
CA GLY A 196 -13.06 9.78 -3.92
C GLY A 196 -14.39 9.23 -3.45
N PHE A 197 -14.62 7.92 -3.53
CA PHE A 197 -15.83 7.30 -2.99
C PHE A 197 -15.66 6.93 -1.52
N ALA A 198 -16.75 7.03 -0.74
CA ALA A 198 -16.80 6.47 0.60
C ALA A 198 -17.03 4.96 0.49
N VAL A 199 -16.13 4.17 1.05
CA VAL A 199 -16.20 2.71 1.05
C VAL A 199 -16.04 2.21 2.47
N SER A 200 -16.91 1.29 2.88
CA SER A 200 -16.76 0.53 4.13
C SER A 200 -16.71 -0.96 3.82
N THR A 201 -15.79 -1.67 4.43
CA THR A 201 -15.78 -3.14 4.42
C THR A 201 -16.61 -3.65 5.58
N VAL A 202 -17.39 -4.71 5.34
CA VAL A 202 -18.26 -5.29 6.37
C VAL A 202 -17.44 -5.91 7.49
N ASP A 203 -16.31 -6.52 7.12
CA ASP A 203 -15.25 -6.99 8.01
C ASP A 203 -13.91 -6.83 7.27
N GLY A 204 -12.81 -6.61 7.97
CA GLY A 204 -11.50 -6.29 7.38
C GLY A 204 -10.94 -7.35 6.40
N MET A 205 -11.59 -8.52 6.28
CA MET A 205 -11.27 -9.62 5.37
C MET A 205 -12.52 -10.17 4.67
N SER A 206 -13.56 -9.35 4.52
CA SER A 206 -14.79 -9.73 3.82
C SER A 206 -14.58 -9.68 2.31
N ASN A 207 -15.29 -10.55 1.59
CA ASN A 207 -15.46 -10.41 0.15
C ASN A 207 -16.57 -9.41 -0.21
N GLU A 208 -17.03 -8.62 0.75
CA GLU A 208 -18.12 -7.65 0.62
C GLU A 208 -17.64 -6.26 1.05
N MET A 209 -18.06 -5.24 0.33
CA MET A 209 -17.91 -3.84 0.71
C MET A 209 -19.18 -3.06 0.41
N VAL A 210 -19.43 -2.00 1.16
CA VAL A 210 -20.48 -1.03 0.86
C VAL A 210 -19.84 0.20 0.25
N LEU A 211 -20.22 0.50 -0.98
CA LEU A 211 -19.83 1.70 -1.70
C LEU A 211 -20.96 2.73 -1.56
N VAL A 212 -20.67 3.88 -0.96
CA VAL A 212 -21.61 4.99 -0.90
C VAL A 212 -21.38 5.89 -2.12
N ALA A 213 -22.36 5.89 -3.02
CA ALA A 213 -22.39 6.76 -4.18
C ALA A 213 -23.49 7.80 -3.99
N GLU A 214 -23.13 9.08 -3.81
CA GLU A 214 -24.11 10.15 -3.72
C GLU A 214 -24.60 10.55 -5.12
N GLY A 215 -25.91 10.74 -5.29
CA GLY A 215 -26.56 11.15 -6.53
C GLY A 215 -27.22 10.00 -7.30
N ASP A 216 -27.64 10.27 -8.53
CA ASP A 216 -28.30 9.29 -9.44
C ASP A 216 -27.26 8.31 -10.05
N CYS A 217 -26.51 7.63 -9.20
CA CYS A 217 -25.53 6.65 -9.63
C CYS A 217 -26.19 5.25 -9.66
N ASP A 218 -26.41 4.71 -10.85
CA ASP A 218 -26.94 3.36 -11.05
C ASP A 218 -25.79 2.38 -11.36
N LEU A 219 -25.22 1.78 -10.31
CA LEU A 219 -24.18 0.78 -10.45
C LEU A 219 -24.69 -0.59 -10.94
N ALA A 220 -26.01 -0.83 -10.94
CA ALA A 220 -26.55 -2.07 -11.46
C ALA A 220 -26.23 -2.26 -12.96
N CYS A 221 -26.04 -1.17 -13.69
CA CYS A 221 -25.63 -1.25 -15.10
C CYS A 221 -24.24 -1.86 -15.30
N LEU A 222 -23.36 -1.83 -14.30
CA LEU A 222 -22.03 -2.43 -14.38
C LEU A 222 -22.08 -3.95 -14.22
N ALA A 223 -22.98 -4.43 -13.35
CA ALA A 223 -23.21 -5.86 -13.19
C ALA A 223 -23.76 -6.52 -14.47
N ALA A 224 -24.48 -5.74 -15.31
CA ALA A 224 -25.11 -6.22 -16.54
C ALA A 224 -24.17 -6.18 -17.77
N ARG A 225 -23.03 -5.48 -17.70
CA ARG A 225 -22.18 -5.20 -18.86
C ARG A 225 -21.22 -6.31 -19.26
N ASP A 226 -21.02 -7.33 -18.40
CA ASP A 226 -19.90 -8.23 -18.62
C ASP A 226 -20.17 -9.70 -18.23
N ASP A 227 -19.43 -10.62 -18.82
CA ASP A 227 -19.13 -11.95 -18.25
C ASP A 227 -18.63 -11.85 -16.78
N GLN A 228 -18.34 -10.64 -16.31
CA GLN A 228 -18.04 -10.24 -14.94
C GLN A 228 -19.20 -10.41 -13.98
N GLY A 229 -20.42 -10.55 -14.39
CA GLY A 229 -21.55 -10.88 -13.52
C GLY A 229 -21.37 -12.18 -12.72
N LYS A 230 -20.34 -12.97 -13.09
CA LYS A 230 -19.86 -14.09 -12.29
C LYS A 230 -18.78 -13.70 -11.27
N ARG A 231 -18.19 -12.51 -11.39
CA ARG A 231 -17.03 -12.06 -10.59
C ARG A 231 -17.39 -11.03 -9.55
N ILE A 232 -18.36 -10.16 -9.86
CA ILE A 232 -18.83 -9.10 -8.95
C ILE A 232 -20.35 -9.08 -8.97
N GLU A 233 -20.96 -9.15 -7.78
CA GLU A 233 -22.37 -8.87 -7.57
C GLU A 233 -22.52 -7.45 -7.02
N ILE A 234 -23.42 -6.68 -7.61
CA ILE A 234 -23.74 -5.32 -7.17
C ILE A 234 -25.22 -5.23 -6.88
N ALA A 235 -25.57 -4.81 -5.68
CA ALA A 235 -26.96 -4.66 -5.25
C ALA A 235 -27.16 -3.38 -4.43
N PRO A 236 -28.28 -2.66 -4.58
CA PRO A 236 -28.57 -1.51 -3.74
C PRO A 236 -28.79 -1.95 -2.29
N VAL A 237 -28.27 -1.17 -1.35
CA VAL A 237 -28.54 -1.36 0.09
C VAL A 237 -29.91 -0.75 0.41
N ALA A 238 -30.81 -1.55 0.99
CA ALA A 238 -32.15 -1.10 1.30
C ALA A 238 -32.15 0.03 2.33
N GLY A 239 -32.71 1.19 1.96
CA GLY A 239 -32.89 2.35 2.85
C GLY A 239 -31.69 3.30 2.92
N ASP A 240 -30.67 3.09 2.10
CA ASP A 240 -29.48 3.91 2.06
C ASP A 240 -29.07 4.24 0.59
N SER A 241 -28.25 5.26 0.40
CA SER A 241 -27.61 5.59 -0.90
C SER A 241 -26.41 4.69 -1.22
N GLY A 242 -26.28 3.55 -0.53
CA GLY A 242 -25.17 2.63 -0.64
C GLY A 242 -25.42 1.50 -1.65
N TRP A 243 -24.34 0.98 -2.18
CA TRP A 243 -24.30 -0.20 -3.04
C TRP A 243 -23.45 -1.28 -2.37
N LEU A 244 -24.05 -2.45 -2.16
CA LEU A 244 -23.30 -3.63 -1.74
C LEU A 244 -22.58 -4.19 -2.97
N VAL A 245 -21.25 -4.28 -2.86
CA VAL A 245 -20.38 -4.90 -3.87
C VAL A 245 -19.79 -6.16 -3.25
N ARG A 246 -20.10 -7.30 -3.85
CA ARG A 246 -19.59 -8.61 -3.42
C ARG A 246 -18.66 -9.14 -4.50
N VAL A 247 -17.43 -9.49 -4.13
CA VAL A 247 -16.44 -10.11 -5.01
C VAL A 247 -16.56 -11.62 -4.92
N SER A 248 -16.73 -12.30 -6.06
CA SER A 248 -16.79 -13.76 -6.12
C SER A 248 -15.43 -14.40 -5.81
N SER A 249 -15.43 -15.58 -5.23
CA SER A 249 -14.24 -16.41 -5.02
C SER A 249 -13.54 -16.81 -6.34
N GLU A 250 -14.20 -16.66 -7.48
CA GLU A 250 -13.64 -16.92 -8.81
C GLU A 250 -13.02 -15.68 -9.47
N ALA A 251 -13.05 -14.52 -8.78
CA ALA A 251 -12.62 -13.23 -9.33
C ALA A 251 -11.11 -12.95 -9.18
N ASN A 252 -10.28 -13.97 -9.13
CA ASN A 252 -8.83 -13.88 -8.94
C ASN A 252 -8.07 -13.20 -10.10
N ASP A 253 -8.70 -13.00 -11.24
CA ASP A 253 -8.17 -12.30 -12.42
C ASP A 253 -8.90 -10.97 -12.70
N LEU A 254 -9.63 -10.44 -11.71
CA LEU A 254 -10.37 -9.20 -11.85
C LEU A 254 -9.42 -8.03 -12.08
N ASP A 255 -9.64 -7.26 -13.16
CA ASP A 255 -8.99 -5.98 -13.37
C ASP A 255 -9.66 -4.91 -12.49
N CYS A 256 -9.13 -4.75 -11.27
CA CYS A 256 -9.65 -3.80 -10.30
C CYS A 256 -9.62 -2.36 -10.80
N ASP A 257 -8.59 -1.98 -11.56
CA ASP A 257 -8.47 -0.63 -12.10
C ASP A 257 -9.50 -0.36 -13.20
N ALA A 258 -9.78 -1.35 -14.05
CA ALA A 258 -10.85 -1.24 -15.03
C ALA A 258 -12.21 -1.06 -14.34
N PHE A 259 -12.49 -1.84 -13.30
CA PHE A 259 -13.72 -1.70 -12.54
C PHE A 259 -13.85 -0.32 -11.86
N VAL A 260 -12.78 0.18 -11.24
CA VAL A 260 -12.78 1.53 -10.65
C VAL A 260 -13.04 2.61 -11.70
N ARG A 261 -12.42 2.52 -12.87
CA ARG A 261 -12.70 3.45 -13.99
C ARG A 261 -14.16 3.40 -14.43
N ASP A 262 -14.74 2.21 -14.48
CA ASP A 262 -16.15 2.03 -14.87
C ASP A 262 -17.09 2.64 -13.84
N VAL A 263 -16.84 2.46 -12.53
CA VAL A 263 -17.60 3.11 -11.44
C VAL A 263 -17.50 4.63 -11.56
N VAL A 264 -16.30 5.17 -11.74
CA VAL A 264 -16.09 6.61 -11.94
C VAL A 264 -16.85 7.13 -13.16
N SER A 265 -16.89 6.36 -14.24
CA SER A 265 -17.62 6.72 -15.47
C SER A 265 -19.12 6.78 -15.27
N VAL A 266 -19.68 5.85 -14.48
CA VAL A 266 -21.13 5.75 -14.23
C VAL A 266 -21.60 6.79 -13.21
N CYS A 267 -20.84 6.96 -12.12
CA CYS A 267 -21.24 7.85 -11.03
C CYS A 267 -20.80 9.31 -11.22
N GLY A 268 -20.01 9.60 -12.24
CA GLY A 268 -19.38 10.90 -12.42
C GLY A 268 -18.21 11.14 -11.45
N LYS A 269 -17.30 12.02 -11.81
CA LYS A 269 -16.20 12.41 -10.92
C LYS A 269 -16.77 13.19 -9.73
N LYS A 270 -16.57 12.72 -8.52
CA LYS A 270 -16.55 13.62 -7.37
C LYS A 270 -15.31 14.50 -7.51
N ARG A 271 -15.54 15.82 -7.58
CA ARG A 271 -14.50 16.85 -7.46
C ARG A 271 -14.15 17.04 -6.00
#